data_84156a8f6532a3d0e75cc05746836f42
#
_entry.id   84156a8f6532a3d0e75cc05746836f42
#
_cell.length_a   1.000
_cell.length_b   1.000
_cell.length_c   1.000
_cell.angle_alpha   90.00
_cell.angle_beta   90.00
_cell.angle_gamma   90.00
#
_symmetry.space_group_name_H-M   'P 1'
#
loop_
_entity.id
_entity.type
_entity.pdbx_description
1 polymer ?
#
loop_
_entity_poly.entity_id
_entity_poly.type
_entity_poly.pdbx_seq_one_letter_code
_entity_poly.pdbx_strand_id
1 'polypeptide(L)'
;MEQRQEPVLISVIVPIYKVEAYLKKCIKSIQNQTYSNLEIILVDDGSPDGCGAICDRYAKEDTRIRVIHKENGGLSDARNKGLDIATGEYILFVDSDDYIHPQMVEILLQHLEVVDADMAVCGFKTVEENEEVIFDCFDICETAGREKKTEVVGIDAGEVFEGQAVMNNLQYKNLLTVVAWNKLYKAELFAELRYPKGRVQEDEFLVHHILHLR
;
A
#
# COMPACT_ATOMS: atom_id res chain seq x y z
N MET A 1 23.70 4.40 16.58
CA MET A 1 22.66 3.60 15.91
C MET A 1 23.26 2.22 15.68
N GLU A 2 22.84 1.23 16.46
CA GLU A 2 23.19 -0.16 16.19
C GLU A 2 22.52 -0.57 14.87
N GLN A 3 23.32 -0.99 13.89
CA GLN A 3 22.79 -1.56 12.64
C GLN A 3 22.04 -2.84 12.99
N ARG A 4 20.76 -2.93 12.65
CA ARG A 4 20.01 -4.20 12.69
C ARG A 4 20.80 -5.24 11.91
N GLN A 5 21.04 -6.41 12.50
CA GLN A 5 21.83 -7.48 11.87
C GLN A 5 21.07 -8.23 10.77
N GLU A 6 19.74 -8.16 10.73
CA GLU A 6 18.93 -8.84 9.72
C GLU A 6 17.94 -7.85 9.06
N PRO A 7 17.69 -8.03 7.75
CA PRO A 7 16.70 -7.21 7.04
C PRO A 7 15.30 -7.45 7.58
N VAL A 8 14.53 -6.36 7.72
CA VAL A 8 13.15 -6.38 8.23
C VAL A 8 12.22 -7.09 7.26
N LEU A 9 11.32 -7.93 7.73
CA LEU A 9 10.29 -8.56 6.88
C LEU A 9 9.15 -7.58 6.62
N ILE A 10 8.74 -7.45 5.36
CA ILE A 10 7.59 -6.64 4.93
C ILE A 10 6.53 -7.56 4.34
N SER A 11 5.30 -7.47 4.86
CA SER A 11 4.13 -8.17 4.32
C SER A 11 3.45 -7.30 3.27
N VAL A 12 3.44 -7.78 2.03
CA VAL A 12 2.73 -7.14 0.92
C VAL A 12 1.40 -7.86 0.71
N ILE A 13 0.29 -7.18 1.00
CA ILE A 13 -1.07 -7.73 0.93
C ILE A 13 -1.74 -7.24 -0.35
N VAL A 14 -2.19 -8.18 -1.18
CA VAL A 14 -2.84 -7.92 -2.48
C VAL A 14 -4.25 -8.51 -2.46
N PRO A 15 -5.30 -7.70 -2.28
CA PRO A 15 -6.69 -8.14 -2.43
C PRO A 15 -7.02 -8.31 -3.93
N ILE A 16 -7.65 -9.43 -4.30
CA ILE A 16 -7.84 -9.81 -5.71
C ILE A 16 -9.30 -10.16 -5.95
N TYR A 17 -9.94 -9.47 -6.92
CA TYR A 17 -11.27 -9.82 -7.39
C TYR A 17 -11.53 -9.31 -8.81
N LYS A 18 -11.70 -10.23 -9.79
CA LYS A 18 -12.02 -9.92 -11.20
C LYS A 18 -11.04 -8.99 -11.90
N VAL A 19 -9.74 -9.25 -11.77
CA VAL A 19 -8.65 -8.43 -12.33
C VAL A 19 -7.66 -9.24 -13.15
N GLU A 20 -8.09 -10.31 -13.79
CA GLU A 20 -7.23 -11.25 -14.53
C GLU A 20 -6.29 -10.57 -15.54
N ALA A 21 -6.76 -9.49 -16.20
CA ALA A 21 -5.98 -8.76 -17.19
C ALA A 21 -4.76 -8.04 -16.58
N TYR A 22 -4.84 -7.58 -15.34
CA TYR A 22 -3.84 -6.74 -14.68
C TYR A 22 -2.97 -7.51 -13.68
N LEU A 23 -3.51 -8.56 -13.07
CA LEU A 23 -2.92 -9.28 -11.94
C LEU A 23 -1.48 -9.73 -12.17
N LYS A 24 -1.13 -10.16 -13.38
CA LYS A 24 0.25 -10.57 -13.71
C LYS A 24 1.25 -9.42 -13.64
N LYS A 25 0.85 -8.23 -14.07
CA LYS A 25 1.69 -7.01 -14.01
C LYS A 25 1.88 -6.60 -12.56
N CYS A 26 0.82 -6.62 -11.78
CA CYS A 26 0.83 -6.36 -10.34
C CYS A 26 1.83 -7.28 -9.62
N ILE A 27 1.65 -8.60 -9.68
CA ILE A 27 2.51 -9.57 -8.99
C ILE A 27 3.98 -9.41 -9.40
N LYS A 28 4.25 -9.26 -10.70
CA LYS A 28 5.62 -9.05 -11.19
C LYS A 28 6.26 -7.77 -10.65
N SER A 29 5.50 -6.69 -10.50
CA SER A 29 6.02 -5.45 -9.94
C SER A 29 6.45 -5.60 -8.48
N ILE A 30 5.75 -6.44 -7.71
CA ILE A 30 6.08 -6.77 -6.32
C ILE A 30 7.29 -7.71 -6.26
N GLN A 31 7.33 -8.75 -7.10
CA GLN A 31 8.45 -9.69 -7.14
C GLN A 31 9.78 -9.01 -7.50
N ASN A 32 9.72 -7.97 -8.33
CA ASN A 32 10.88 -7.23 -8.86
C ASN A 32 11.29 -6.04 -7.99
N GLN A 33 10.79 -5.91 -6.77
CA GLN A 33 11.24 -4.88 -5.84
C GLN A 33 12.74 -5.05 -5.52
N THR A 34 13.46 -3.92 -5.41
CA THR A 34 14.88 -3.91 -4.99
C THR A 34 15.07 -4.42 -3.57
N TYR A 35 14.09 -4.20 -2.70
CA TYR A 35 14.02 -4.80 -1.38
C TYR A 35 13.45 -6.22 -1.46
N SER A 36 14.23 -7.23 -1.07
CA SER A 36 13.91 -8.64 -1.32
C SER A 36 13.25 -9.37 -0.14
N ASN A 37 13.39 -8.88 1.11
CA ASN A 37 12.84 -9.56 2.29
C ASN A 37 11.34 -9.28 2.44
N LEU A 38 10.56 -9.88 1.54
CA LEU A 38 9.11 -9.74 1.44
C LEU A 38 8.42 -11.07 1.69
N GLU A 39 7.26 -11.05 2.37
CA GLU A 39 6.21 -12.05 2.19
C GLU A 39 5.08 -11.40 1.36
N ILE A 40 4.59 -12.12 0.36
CA ILE A 40 3.58 -11.63 -0.59
C ILE A 40 2.31 -12.42 -0.36
N ILE A 41 1.25 -11.76 0.11
CA ILE A 41 -0.01 -12.40 0.48
C ILE A 41 -1.06 -12.05 -0.56
N LEU A 42 -1.34 -12.99 -1.46
CA LEU A 42 -2.37 -12.87 -2.49
C LEU A 42 -3.70 -13.37 -1.92
N VAL A 43 -4.69 -12.49 -1.79
CA VAL A 43 -6.01 -12.84 -1.26
C VAL A 43 -7.03 -12.83 -2.38
N ASP A 44 -7.32 -13.99 -2.96
CA ASP A 44 -8.36 -14.18 -3.96
C ASP A 44 -9.73 -14.22 -3.27
N ASP A 45 -10.48 -13.14 -3.42
CA ASP A 45 -11.80 -12.91 -2.82
C ASP A 45 -12.92 -13.57 -3.63
N GLY A 46 -12.73 -14.82 -4.00
CA GLY A 46 -13.71 -15.60 -4.76
C GLY A 46 -13.86 -15.11 -6.20
N SER A 47 -12.77 -14.80 -6.88
CA SER A 47 -12.78 -14.36 -8.27
C SER A 47 -13.36 -15.43 -9.19
N PRO A 48 -14.36 -15.12 -10.03
CA PRO A 48 -14.96 -16.07 -10.96
C PRO A 48 -14.17 -16.26 -12.26
N ASP A 49 -13.11 -15.45 -12.47
CA ASP A 49 -12.21 -15.46 -13.62
C ASP A 49 -10.93 -16.27 -13.35
N GLY A 50 -9.89 -16.10 -14.17
CA GLY A 50 -8.63 -16.82 -14.03
C GLY A 50 -7.70 -16.39 -12.91
N CYS A 51 -8.10 -15.43 -12.04
CA CYS A 51 -7.24 -14.89 -10.98
C CYS A 51 -6.72 -15.98 -10.03
N GLY A 52 -7.59 -16.89 -9.54
CA GLY A 52 -7.17 -17.96 -8.63
C GLY A 52 -6.06 -18.85 -9.20
N ALA A 53 -6.21 -19.26 -10.47
CA ALA A 53 -5.21 -20.08 -11.15
C ALA A 53 -3.88 -19.32 -11.40
N ILE A 54 -3.95 -18.00 -11.60
CA ILE A 54 -2.76 -17.14 -11.69
C ILE A 54 -2.04 -17.12 -10.35
N CYS A 55 -2.74 -16.88 -9.24
CA CYS A 55 -2.18 -16.87 -7.89
C CYS A 55 -1.45 -18.18 -7.58
N ASP A 56 -2.09 -19.31 -7.80
CA ASP A 56 -1.52 -20.64 -7.55
C ASP A 56 -0.26 -20.92 -8.35
N ARG A 57 -0.22 -20.44 -9.60
CA ARG A 57 0.97 -20.57 -10.45
C ARG A 57 2.14 -19.77 -9.87
N TYR A 58 1.93 -18.50 -9.52
CA TYR A 58 2.99 -17.66 -8.97
C TYR A 58 3.47 -18.15 -7.62
N ALA A 59 2.60 -18.70 -6.77
CA ALA A 59 3.01 -19.31 -5.50
C ALA A 59 3.90 -20.56 -5.66
N LYS A 60 3.77 -21.29 -6.77
CA LYS A 60 4.68 -22.40 -7.10
C LYS A 60 6.04 -21.93 -7.60
N GLU A 61 6.11 -20.75 -8.22
CA GLU A 61 7.31 -20.17 -8.78
C GLU A 61 8.14 -19.34 -7.80
N ASP A 62 7.49 -18.77 -6.75
CA ASP A 62 8.12 -17.90 -5.75
C ASP A 62 7.66 -18.26 -4.33
N THR A 63 8.58 -18.75 -3.53
CA THR A 63 8.33 -19.21 -2.16
C THR A 63 7.93 -18.11 -1.18
N ARG A 64 8.14 -16.84 -1.54
CA ARG A 64 7.67 -15.68 -0.77
C ARG A 64 6.16 -15.47 -0.88
N ILE A 65 5.50 -16.10 -1.88
CA ILE A 65 4.08 -15.92 -2.15
C ILE A 65 3.25 -16.94 -1.37
N ARG A 66 2.27 -16.43 -0.65
CA ARG A 66 1.22 -17.19 0.02
C ARG A 66 -0.14 -16.81 -0.57
N VAL A 67 -1.00 -17.78 -0.84
CA VAL A 67 -2.32 -17.56 -1.43
C VAL A 67 -3.42 -17.92 -0.42
N ILE A 68 -4.44 -17.07 -0.35
CA ILE A 68 -5.69 -17.33 0.34
C ILE A 68 -6.80 -17.31 -0.71
N HIS A 69 -7.52 -18.42 -0.86
CA HIS A 69 -8.79 -18.46 -1.58
C HIS A 69 -9.94 -18.40 -0.59
N LYS A 70 -10.89 -17.51 -0.78
CA LYS A 70 -12.06 -17.36 0.09
C LYS A 70 -13.33 -17.05 -0.70
N GLU A 71 -14.47 -17.22 -0.08
CA GLU A 71 -15.71 -16.69 -0.64
C GLU A 71 -15.70 -15.16 -0.68
N ASN A 72 -16.33 -14.56 -1.69
CA ASN A 72 -16.36 -13.12 -1.86
C ASN A 72 -16.97 -12.42 -0.62
N GLY A 73 -16.17 -11.56 0.00
CA GLY A 73 -16.55 -10.75 1.16
C GLY A 73 -16.27 -9.27 0.98
N GLY A 74 -15.72 -8.88 -0.18
CA GLY A 74 -15.37 -7.52 -0.53
C GLY A 74 -13.97 -7.11 -0.08
N LEU A 75 -13.53 -5.94 -0.55
CA LEU A 75 -12.16 -5.42 -0.43
C LEU A 75 -11.67 -5.36 1.03
N SER A 76 -12.49 -4.81 1.93
CA SER A 76 -12.17 -4.77 3.38
C SER A 76 -11.93 -6.15 3.97
N ASP A 77 -12.75 -7.13 3.60
CA ASP A 77 -12.62 -8.50 4.10
C ASP A 77 -11.36 -9.17 3.56
N ALA A 78 -11.04 -8.96 2.28
CA ALA A 78 -9.82 -9.47 1.67
C ALA A 78 -8.56 -8.88 2.32
N ARG A 79 -8.50 -7.55 2.52
CA ARG A 79 -7.39 -6.89 3.22
C ARG A 79 -7.24 -7.41 4.66
N ASN A 80 -8.35 -7.55 5.40
CA ASN A 80 -8.34 -8.09 6.76
C ASN A 80 -7.83 -9.54 6.79
N LYS A 81 -8.20 -10.37 5.82
CA LYS A 81 -7.68 -11.75 5.72
C LYS A 81 -6.18 -11.78 5.46
N GLY A 82 -5.66 -10.86 4.68
CA GLY A 82 -4.22 -10.68 4.53
C GLY A 82 -3.55 -10.29 5.85
N LEU A 83 -4.11 -9.31 6.56
CA LEU A 83 -3.62 -8.89 7.88
C LEU A 83 -3.62 -10.02 8.92
N ASP A 84 -4.61 -10.91 8.89
CA ASP A 84 -4.73 -12.02 9.85
C ASP A 84 -3.55 -13.02 9.76
N ILE A 85 -2.84 -13.08 8.62
CA ILE A 85 -1.71 -14.01 8.41
C ILE A 85 -0.38 -13.31 8.16
N ALA A 86 -0.37 -11.98 8.07
CA ALA A 86 0.85 -11.19 7.91
C ALA A 86 1.77 -11.36 9.13
N THR A 87 3.07 -11.53 8.87
CA THR A 87 4.09 -11.75 9.91
C THR A 87 5.20 -10.69 9.87
N GLY A 88 5.19 -9.82 8.87
CA GLY A 88 6.17 -8.75 8.70
C GLY A 88 6.04 -7.65 9.76
N GLU A 89 7.15 -6.97 10.02
CA GLU A 89 7.18 -5.79 10.90
C GLU A 89 6.48 -4.57 10.25
N TYR A 90 6.37 -4.59 8.93
CA TYR A 90 5.67 -3.57 8.15
C TYR A 90 4.66 -4.19 7.21
N ILE A 91 3.61 -3.42 6.91
CA ILE A 91 2.52 -3.79 6.00
C ILE A 91 2.49 -2.83 4.82
N LEU A 92 2.41 -3.37 3.61
CA LEU A 92 2.13 -2.65 2.37
C LEU A 92 0.88 -3.26 1.73
N PHE A 93 -0.10 -2.44 1.36
CA PHE A 93 -1.20 -2.87 0.50
C PHE A 93 -0.89 -2.49 -0.95
N VAL A 94 -1.25 -3.37 -1.89
CA VAL A 94 -1.17 -3.09 -3.32
C VAL A 94 -2.48 -3.54 -3.96
N ASP A 95 -3.19 -2.64 -4.62
CA ASP A 95 -4.40 -3.00 -5.35
C ASP A 95 -4.02 -3.81 -6.59
N SER A 96 -4.78 -4.86 -6.88
CA SER A 96 -4.38 -5.90 -7.83
C SER A 96 -4.47 -5.50 -9.30
N ASP A 97 -5.05 -4.35 -9.61
CA ASP A 97 -5.09 -3.70 -10.92
C ASP A 97 -3.97 -2.65 -11.09
N ASP A 98 -3.20 -2.38 -10.05
CA ASP A 98 -2.08 -1.46 -10.04
C ASP A 98 -0.72 -2.18 -10.17
N TYR A 99 0.35 -1.40 -10.34
CA TYR A 99 1.74 -1.86 -10.26
C TYR A 99 2.62 -0.81 -9.58
N ILE A 100 3.66 -1.26 -8.89
CA ILE A 100 4.52 -0.41 -8.07
C ILE A 100 5.91 -0.23 -8.68
N HIS A 101 6.51 0.95 -8.43
CA HIS A 101 7.87 1.24 -8.89
C HIS A 101 8.88 0.28 -8.23
N PRO A 102 9.93 -0.19 -8.93
CA PRO A 102 10.87 -1.19 -8.40
C PRO A 102 11.54 -0.83 -7.07
N GLN A 103 11.72 0.43 -6.77
CA GLN A 103 12.37 0.92 -5.54
C GLN A 103 11.37 1.38 -4.47
N MET A 104 10.07 1.25 -4.67
CA MET A 104 9.06 1.82 -3.78
C MET A 104 9.22 1.32 -2.35
N VAL A 105 9.35 0.01 -2.16
CA VAL A 105 9.48 -0.59 -0.82
C VAL A 105 10.75 -0.13 -0.11
N GLU A 106 11.88 -0.15 -0.81
CA GLU A 106 13.18 0.25 -0.26
C GLU A 106 13.18 1.71 0.19
N ILE A 107 12.66 2.61 -0.65
CA ILE A 107 12.62 4.05 -0.36
C ILE A 107 11.69 4.33 0.82
N LEU A 108 10.48 3.76 0.85
CA LEU A 108 9.53 3.95 1.95
C LEU A 108 10.11 3.44 3.28
N LEU A 109 10.77 2.26 3.27
CA LEU A 109 11.39 1.70 4.47
C LEU A 109 12.53 2.60 4.98
N GLN A 110 13.41 3.06 4.10
CA GLN A 110 14.50 3.96 4.48
C GLN A 110 14.00 5.23 5.16
N HIS A 111 12.92 5.83 4.63
CA HIS A 111 12.33 7.02 5.24
C HIS A 111 11.72 6.72 6.61
N LEU A 112 11.01 5.61 6.77
CA LEU A 112 10.46 5.20 8.07
C LEU A 112 11.54 5.02 9.14
N GLU A 113 12.63 4.33 8.78
CA GLU A 113 13.71 4.04 9.73
C GLU A 113 14.52 5.28 10.13
N VAL A 114 14.74 6.21 9.19
CA VAL A 114 15.53 7.44 9.46
C VAL A 114 14.85 8.35 10.48
N VAL A 115 13.54 8.46 10.43
CA VAL A 115 12.76 9.39 11.27
C VAL A 115 11.94 8.69 12.36
N ASP A 116 12.02 7.35 12.44
CA ASP A 116 11.21 6.52 13.34
C ASP A 116 9.70 6.82 13.24
N ALA A 117 9.19 7.00 12.02
CA ALA A 117 7.78 7.25 11.78
C ALA A 117 6.96 5.95 11.81
N ASP A 118 5.65 6.07 11.99
CA ASP A 118 4.73 4.94 12.01
C ASP A 118 4.22 4.57 10.61
N MET A 119 4.27 5.53 9.69
CA MET A 119 3.79 5.38 8.31
C MET A 119 4.60 6.26 7.35
N ALA A 120 4.98 5.72 6.20
CA ALA A 120 5.54 6.48 5.08
C ALA A 120 4.57 6.47 3.89
N VAL A 121 4.52 7.56 3.14
CA VAL A 121 3.59 7.76 2.02
C VAL A 121 4.38 8.16 0.77
N CYS A 122 4.04 7.61 -0.39
CA CYS A 122 4.59 8.05 -1.67
C CYS A 122 3.51 8.62 -2.60
N GLY A 123 3.95 9.34 -3.63
CA GLY A 123 3.10 9.77 -4.73
C GLY A 123 2.69 8.62 -5.66
N PHE A 124 1.80 8.92 -6.60
CA PHE A 124 1.36 7.97 -7.62
C PHE A 124 1.03 8.66 -8.93
N LYS A 125 0.96 7.85 -10.00
CA LYS A 125 0.52 8.27 -11.33
C LYS A 125 -0.65 7.41 -11.78
N THR A 126 -1.63 8.01 -12.43
CA THR A 126 -2.66 7.26 -13.16
C THR A 126 -2.23 7.18 -14.61
N VAL A 127 -2.24 5.96 -15.15
CA VAL A 127 -1.83 5.68 -16.53
C VAL A 127 -2.94 4.97 -17.30
N GLU A 128 -3.02 5.21 -18.60
CA GLU A 128 -3.87 4.42 -19.50
C GLU A 128 -3.23 3.08 -19.84
N GLU A 129 -3.96 2.22 -20.56
CA GLU A 129 -3.46 0.89 -21.00
C GLU A 129 -2.21 1.00 -21.88
N ASN A 130 -2.03 2.10 -22.61
CA ASN A 130 -0.86 2.41 -23.44
C ASN A 130 0.33 2.97 -22.63
N GLU A 131 0.23 3.01 -21.30
CA GLU A 131 1.18 3.60 -20.35
C GLU A 131 1.32 5.14 -20.47
N GLU A 132 0.43 5.83 -21.16
CA GLU A 132 0.37 7.28 -21.16
C GLU A 132 -0.10 7.79 -19.77
N VAL A 133 0.65 8.72 -19.19
CA VAL A 133 0.32 9.32 -17.89
C VAL A 133 -0.80 10.34 -18.10
N ILE A 134 -1.98 10.08 -17.54
CA ILE A 134 -3.14 10.99 -17.58
C ILE A 134 -3.28 11.80 -16.30
N PHE A 135 -2.61 11.39 -15.22
CA PHE A 135 -2.62 12.08 -13.94
C PHE A 135 -1.32 11.78 -13.19
N ASP A 136 -0.67 12.84 -12.70
CA ASP A 136 0.45 12.76 -11.79
C ASP A 136 0.12 13.55 -10.52
N CYS A 137 0.13 12.90 -9.36
CA CYS A 137 -0.21 13.57 -8.11
C CYS A 137 0.78 14.68 -7.74
N PHE A 138 2.00 14.65 -8.28
CA PHE A 138 2.99 15.71 -8.08
C PHE A 138 2.66 16.97 -8.87
N ASP A 139 2.05 16.88 -10.05
CA ASP A 139 1.64 18.04 -10.87
C ASP A 139 0.61 18.92 -10.15
N ILE A 140 -0.27 18.31 -9.33
CA ILE A 140 -1.24 19.07 -8.52
C ILE A 140 -0.54 19.84 -7.40
N CYS A 141 0.51 19.28 -6.82
CA CYS A 141 1.27 19.96 -5.78
C CYS A 141 2.00 21.19 -6.31
N GLU A 142 2.54 21.15 -7.53
CA GLU A 142 3.18 22.30 -8.18
C GLU A 142 2.19 23.41 -8.55
N THR A 143 0.97 23.05 -9.01
CA THR A 143 -0.05 24.02 -9.41
C THR A 143 -0.79 24.65 -8.23
N ALA A 144 -0.97 23.93 -7.12
CA ALA A 144 -1.54 24.48 -5.89
C ALA A 144 -0.57 25.41 -5.14
N GLY A 145 0.73 25.27 -5.37
CA GLY A 145 1.81 26.01 -4.69
C GLY A 145 1.97 27.49 -5.11
N ARG A 146 1.16 28.03 -6.03
CA ARG A 146 1.34 29.44 -6.47
C ARG A 146 0.73 30.48 -5.55
N GLU A 147 -0.13 30.16 -4.60
CA GLU A 147 -0.68 31.16 -3.66
C GLU A 147 -0.78 30.76 -2.17
N LYS A 148 -0.55 29.52 -1.77
CA LYS A 148 -0.38 29.14 -0.35
C LYS A 148 0.55 27.94 -0.29
N LYS A 149 1.61 28.03 0.53
CA LYS A 149 2.42 26.88 0.95
C LYS A 149 1.51 25.83 1.58
N THR A 150 0.99 24.94 0.78
CA THR A 150 0.41 23.68 1.26
C THR A 150 1.55 22.68 1.12
N GLU A 151 2.23 22.43 2.23
CA GLU A 151 3.31 21.47 2.31
C GLU A 151 2.70 20.08 2.11
N VAL A 152 2.87 19.50 0.94
CA VAL A 152 2.55 18.11 0.66
C VAL A 152 3.86 17.36 0.65
N VAL A 153 3.94 16.34 1.50
CA VAL A 153 5.13 15.52 1.66
C VAL A 153 5.27 14.61 0.44
N GLY A 154 6.12 15.02 -0.49
CA GLY A 154 6.64 14.12 -1.52
C GLY A 154 7.86 13.37 -0.99
N ILE A 155 8.19 12.22 -1.58
CA ILE A 155 9.41 11.45 -1.26
C ILE A 155 10.68 12.31 -1.33
N ASP A 156 10.71 13.35 -2.13
CA ASP A 156 11.85 14.27 -2.26
C ASP A 156 12.01 15.27 -1.09
N ALA A 157 11.02 15.42 -0.21
CA ALA A 157 11.03 16.48 0.80
C ALA A 157 11.45 16.00 2.20
N GLY A 158 11.29 14.72 2.53
CA GLY A 158 11.67 14.16 3.85
C GLY A 158 10.99 14.85 5.03
N GLU A 159 9.79 15.40 4.82
CA GLU A 159 9.06 16.10 5.86
C GLU A 159 8.33 15.13 6.78
N VAL A 160 8.40 15.39 8.08
CA VAL A 160 7.76 14.59 9.13
C VAL A 160 6.58 15.37 9.68
N PHE A 161 5.41 14.75 9.75
CA PHE A 161 4.20 15.35 10.32
C PHE A 161 3.69 14.53 11.49
N GLU A 162 3.19 15.23 12.49
CA GLU A 162 2.38 14.60 13.53
C GLU A 162 0.95 14.32 13.00
N GLY A 163 0.31 13.26 13.48
CA GLY A 163 -1.00 12.82 13.02
C GLY A 163 -2.06 13.91 12.96
N GLN A 164 -2.08 14.83 13.94
CA GLN A 164 -3.03 15.96 13.95
C GLN A 164 -2.78 16.97 12.81
N ALA A 165 -1.52 17.20 12.41
CA ALA A 165 -1.21 18.09 11.30
C ALA A 165 -1.66 17.47 9.97
N VAL A 166 -1.48 16.16 9.80
CA VAL A 166 -2.00 15.40 8.65
C VAL A 166 -3.53 15.46 8.62
N MET A 167 -4.21 15.28 9.75
CA MET A 167 -5.67 15.37 9.85
C MET A 167 -6.20 16.75 9.43
N ASN A 168 -5.53 17.81 9.84
CA ASN A 168 -5.90 19.17 9.45
C ASN A 168 -5.74 19.38 7.94
N ASN A 169 -4.77 18.72 7.29
CA ASN A 169 -4.55 18.74 5.85
C ASN A 169 -5.52 17.83 5.07
N LEU A 170 -6.00 16.73 5.66
CA LEU A 170 -7.02 15.85 5.06
C LEU A 170 -8.31 16.58 4.71
N GLN A 171 -8.69 17.61 5.48
CA GLN A 171 -9.84 18.46 5.18
C GLN A 171 -9.73 19.18 3.82
N TYR A 172 -8.53 19.22 3.22
CA TYR A 172 -8.26 19.82 1.92
C TYR A 172 -8.13 18.81 0.76
N LYS A 173 -8.79 17.66 0.83
CA LYS A 173 -8.92 16.68 -0.29
C LYS A 173 -7.59 16.11 -0.81
N ASN A 174 -6.66 15.75 0.05
CA ASN A 174 -5.42 15.15 -0.43
C ASN A 174 -5.59 13.64 -0.62
N LEU A 175 -5.78 13.21 -1.88
CA LEU A 175 -5.93 11.80 -2.27
C LEU A 175 -4.76 10.94 -1.77
N LEU A 176 -3.56 11.53 -1.66
CA LEU A 176 -2.35 10.88 -1.16
C LEU A 176 -2.50 10.29 0.24
N THR A 177 -3.30 10.94 1.09
CA THR A 177 -3.43 10.52 2.48
C THR A 177 -4.52 9.47 2.70
N VAL A 178 -5.50 9.39 1.80
CA VAL A 178 -6.70 8.55 1.99
C VAL A 178 -6.50 7.11 1.53
N VAL A 179 -5.87 6.89 0.36
CA VAL A 179 -5.73 5.55 -0.23
C VAL A 179 -4.78 4.66 0.56
N ALA A 180 -5.04 3.34 0.60
CA ALA A 180 -4.23 2.38 1.36
C ALA A 180 -2.91 2.00 0.67
N TRP A 181 -2.91 1.98 -0.66
CA TRP A 181 -1.91 1.29 -1.48
C TRP A 181 -0.60 2.06 -1.75
N ASN A 182 -0.51 3.32 -1.38
CA ASN A 182 0.70 4.13 -1.54
C ASN A 182 1.49 4.32 -0.23
N LYS A 183 1.30 3.44 0.74
CA LYS A 183 1.84 3.60 2.10
C LYS A 183 2.50 2.33 2.62
N LEU A 184 3.60 2.53 3.34
CA LEU A 184 4.19 1.50 4.19
C LEU A 184 3.88 1.84 5.64
N TYR A 185 3.31 0.88 6.37
CA TYR A 185 2.83 1.03 7.74
C TYR A 185 3.63 0.15 8.69
N LYS A 186 3.90 0.59 9.91
CA LYS A 186 4.28 -0.34 11.00
C LYS A 186 3.13 -1.32 11.25
N ALA A 187 3.42 -2.62 11.33
CA ALA A 187 2.39 -3.66 11.51
C ALA A 187 1.61 -3.50 12.82
N GLU A 188 2.24 -2.94 13.85
CA GLU A 188 1.61 -2.69 15.16
C GLU A 188 0.37 -1.79 15.08
N LEU A 189 0.26 -0.93 14.06
CA LEU A 189 -0.94 -0.11 13.82
C LEU A 189 -2.19 -0.95 13.57
N PHE A 190 -2.00 -2.19 13.09
CA PHE A 190 -3.08 -3.12 12.79
C PHE A 190 -3.33 -4.15 13.91
N ALA A 191 -2.71 -4.00 15.08
CA ALA A 191 -2.93 -4.92 16.20
C ALA A 191 -4.42 -5.01 16.59
N GLU A 192 -5.12 -3.85 16.62
CA GLU A 192 -6.55 -3.76 16.95
C GLU A 192 -7.39 -3.17 15.82
N LEU A 193 -6.75 -2.58 14.80
CA LEU A 193 -7.45 -1.95 13.68
C LEU A 193 -7.73 -2.95 12.56
N ARG A 194 -8.93 -2.83 12.00
CA ARG A 194 -9.36 -3.59 10.81
C ARG A 194 -10.18 -2.71 9.89
N TYR A 195 -10.13 -3.03 8.61
CA TYR A 195 -10.99 -2.39 7.61
C TYR A 195 -12.46 -2.71 7.92
N PRO A 196 -13.37 -1.72 7.93
CA PRO A 196 -14.79 -1.95 8.20
C PRO A 196 -15.44 -2.66 7.02
N LYS A 197 -16.00 -3.85 7.28
CA LYS A 197 -16.69 -4.64 6.24
C LYS A 197 -17.96 -3.95 5.77
N GLY A 198 -18.22 -4.00 4.45
CA GLY A 198 -19.46 -3.48 3.85
C GLY A 198 -19.57 -1.96 3.79
N ARG A 199 -18.48 -1.23 4.02
CA ARG A 199 -18.43 0.23 3.81
C ARG A 199 -17.75 0.58 2.49
N VAL A 200 -18.22 1.68 1.91
CA VAL A 200 -17.56 2.39 0.80
C VAL A 200 -16.58 3.40 1.42
N GLN A 201 -15.45 3.63 0.79
CA GLN A 201 -14.38 4.51 1.31
C GLN A 201 -13.78 4.00 2.65
N GLU A 202 -13.59 2.70 2.73
CA GLU A 202 -13.04 2.01 3.89
C GLU A 202 -11.60 2.48 4.22
N ASP A 203 -10.86 2.91 3.22
CA ASP A 203 -9.49 3.43 3.36
C ASP A 203 -9.48 4.74 4.15
N GLU A 204 -10.36 5.67 3.81
CA GLU A 204 -10.51 6.93 4.52
C GLU A 204 -10.83 6.70 6.00
N PHE A 205 -11.75 5.78 6.28
CA PHE A 205 -12.11 5.42 7.66
C PHE A 205 -10.92 4.89 8.45
N LEU A 206 -10.12 3.99 7.86
CA LEU A 206 -8.97 3.39 8.52
C LEU A 206 -7.85 4.42 8.75
N VAL A 207 -7.50 5.21 7.74
CA VAL A 207 -6.44 6.22 7.84
C VAL A 207 -6.78 7.26 8.90
N HIS A 208 -8.02 7.71 8.98
CA HIS A 208 -8.47 8.59 10.07
C HIS A 208 -8.24 7.99 11.45
N HIS A 209 -8.50 6.70 11.65
CA HIS A 209 -8.25 6.02 12.93
C HIS A 209 -6.76 5.92 13.23
N ILE A 210 -5.94 5.57 12.25
CA ILE A 210 -4.48 5.51 12.42
C ILE A 210 -3.92 6.86 12.86
N LEU A 211 -4.35 7.94 12.22
CA LEU A 211 -3.87 9.30 12.52
C LEU A 211 -4.36 9.83 13.90
N HIS A 212 -5.43 9.24 14.47
CA HIS A 212 -5.95 9.60 15.78
C HIS A 212 -5.30 8.83 16.94
N LEU A 213 -4.61 7.73 16.65
CA LEU A 213 -3.99 6.88 17.68
C LEU A 213 -2.65 7.43 18.20
N ARG A 214 -2.12 8.52 17.59
CA ARG A 214 -0.78 9.07 17.91
C ARG A 214 -0.77 10.59 18.03
#